data_a8ddc76d827f876ff3ab6d201b9cc296
#
_entry.id   a8ddc76d827f876ff3ab6d201b9cc296
#
_cell.length_a   1.000
_cell.length_b   1.000
_cell.length_c   1.000
_cell.angle_alpha   90.00
_cell.angle_beta   90.00
_cell.angle_gamma   90.00
#
_symmetry.space_group_name_H-M   'P 1'
#
loop_
_entity.id
_entity.type
_entity.pdbx_description
1 polymer ?
#
loop_
_entity_poly.entity_id
_entity_poly.type
_entity_poly.pdbx_seq_one_letter_code
_entity_poly.pdbx_strand_id
1 'polypeptide(L)'
;MDVYKILTRQQWAEVVASGQFNGAAIDLVDGFIHLSTARQLIETVRRHFRSQVDLVIVGIDTERLGDGLRWEPSRGGDLFPHLYGSLPVTAATALIDLPMGPDGEHQFPPGPWH
;
A
#
# COMPACT_ATOMS: atom_id res chain seq x y z
N MET A 1 -1.19 7.39 13.16
CA MET A 1 -2.06 7.22 12.00
C MET A 1 -1.44 6.22 11.05
N ASP A 2 -2.24 5.29 10.57
CA ASP A 2 -1.75 4.31 9.62
C ASP A 2 -2.15 4.67 8.19
N VAL A 3 -1.24 4.40 7.27
CA VAL A 3 -1.50 4.37 5.83
C VAL A 3 -1.22 2.95 5.33
N TYR A 4 -1.51 2.69 4.07
CA TYR A 4 -1.52 1.31 3.58
C TYR A 4 -0.86 1.20 2.22
N LYS A 5 -0.21 0.06 2.01
CA LYS A 5 0.38 -0.32 0.72
C LYS A 5 -0.14 -1.70 0.33
N ILE A 6 -0.51 -1.85 -0.93
CA ILE A 6 -0.85 -3.16 -1.49
C ILE A 6 0.40 -3.72 -2.16
N LEU A 7 0.76 -4.93 -1.76
CA LEU A 7 1.89 -5.65 -2.35
C LEU A 7 1.44 -7.06 -2.71
N THR A 8 2.15 -7.67 -3.65
CA THR A 8 2.04 -9.12 -3.80
C THR A 8 2.74 -9.79 -2.61
N ARG A 9 2.35 -11.03 -2.33
CA ARG A 9 3.00 -11.79 -1.26
C ARG A 9 4.50 -11.96 -1.54
N GLN A 10 4.88 -12.10 -2.80
CA GLN A 10 6.29 -12.19 -3.19
C GLN A 10 7.04 -10.89 -2.91
N GLN A 11 6.45 -9.74 -3.26
CA GLN A 11 7.07 -8.44 -2.95
C GLN A 11 7.26 -8.27 -1.44
N TRP A 12 6.27 -8.67 -0.65
CA TRP A 12 6.39 -8.60 0.81
C TRP A 12 7.52 -9.50 1.33
N ALA A 13 7.65 -10.72 0.80
CA ALA A 13 8.75 -11.60 1.18
C ALA A 13 10.12 -10.96 0.91
N GLU A 14 10.25 -10.24 -0.19
CA GLU A 14 11.48 -9.51 -0.53
C GLU A 14 11.74 -8.36 0.45
N VAL A 15 10.68 -7.66 0.88
CA VAL A 15 10.80 -6.61 1.89
C VAL A 15 11.31 -7.17 3.21
N VAL A 16 10.76 -8.29 3.64
CA VAL A 16 11.19 -8.95 4.88
C VAL A 16 12.66 -9.38 4.78
N ALA A 17 13.05 -9.92 3.63
CA ALA A 17 14.43 -10.39 3.43
C ALA A 17 15.45 -9.24 3.39
N SER A 18 15.09 -8.11 2.78
CA SER A 18 16.01 -6.98 2.61
C SER A 18 15.92 -5.94 3.73
N GLY A 19 14.79 -5.91 4.45
CA GLY A 19 14.54 -4.93 5.49
C GLY A 19 13.84 -3.65 5.02
N GLN A 20 13.63 -3.48 3.71
CA GLN A 20 12.98 -2.28 3.18
C GLN A 20 12.33 -2.53 1.82
N PHE A 21 11.37 -1.68 1.50
CA PHE A 21 10.73 -1.64 0.19
C PHE A 21 11.15 -0.36 -0.53
N ASN A 22 11.70 -0.50 -1.73
CA ASN A 22 12.22 0.63 -2.50
C ASN A 22 11.28 1.10 -3.60
N GLY A 23 10.14 0.45 -3.76
CA GLY A 23 9.15 0.82 -4.75
C GLY A 23 8.86 -0.29 -5.75
N ALA A 24 7.61 -0.37 -6.19
CA ALA A 24 7.20 -1.17 -7.34
C ALA A 24 7.49 -0.37 -8.63
N ALA A 25 7.22 -0.96 -9.79
CA ALA A 25 7.53 -0.33 -11.07
C ALA A 25 6.94 1.07 -11.20
N ILE A 26 5.66 1.25 -10.84
CA ILE A 26 5.00 2.56 -10.94
C ILE A 26 5.58 3.57 -9.95
N ASP A 27 5.99 3.11 -8.78
CA ASP A 27 6.62 3.98 -7.79
C ASP A 27 7.94 4.53 -8.32
N LEU A 28 8.73 3.66 -8.95
CA LEU A 28 10.03 4.06 -9.51
C LEU A 28 9.86 5.06 -10.67
N VAL A 29 8.83 4.88 -11.48
CA VAL A 29 8.52 5.80 -12.57
C VAL A 29 8.15 7.18 -12.04
N ASP A 30 7.33 7.23 -11.00
CA ASP A 30 6.82 8.49 -10.45
C ASP A 30 7.78 9.13 -9.44
N GLY A 31 8.74 8.39 -8.94
CA GLY A 31 9.75 8.92 -8.02
C GLY A 31 9.34 8.91 -6.54
N PHE A 32 8.27 8.24 -6.19
CA PHE A 32 7.83 8.08 -4.80
C PHE A 32 6.98 6.83 -4.65
N ILE A 33 6.90 6.30 -3.43
CA ILE A 33 6.07 5.15 -3.12
C ILE A 33 4.63 5.63 -2.92
N HIS A 34 3.70 5.04 -3.68
CA HIS A 34 2.28 5.35 -3.59
C HIS A 34 1.66 4.61 -2.42
N LEU A 35 1.05 5.36 -1.51
CA LEU A 35 0.33 4.82 -0.37
C LEU A 35 -1.12 5.28 -0.43
N SER A 36 -1.96 4.70 0.42
CA SER A 36 -3.37 5.05 0.52
C SER A 36 -3.77 5.19 1.98
N THR A 37 -4.71 6.08 2.26
CA THR A 37 -5.41 6.03 3.54
C THR A 37 -6.34 4.82 3.55
N ALA A 38 -6.86 4.46 4.73
CA ALA A 38 -7.84 3.37 4.84
C ALA A 38 -9.05 3.61 3.92
N ARG A 39 -9.56 4.84 3.89
CA ARG A 39 -10.73 5.20 3.08
C ARG A 39 -10.49 5.14 1.57
N GLN A 40 -9.25 5.30 1.15
CA GLN A 40 -8.88 5.28 -0.27
C GLN A 40 -8.58 3.88 -0.78
N LEU A 41 -8.37 2.91 0.12
CA LEU A 41 -7.74 1.65 -0.23
C LEU A 41 -8.58 0.78 -1.17
N ILE A 42 -9.88 0.66 -0.93
CA ILE A 42 -10.76 -0.16 -1.78
C ILE A 42 -10.75 0.35 -3.21
N GLU A 43 -10.87 1.65 -3.41
CA GLU A 43 -10.83 2.24 -4.75
C GLU A 43 -9.47 2.08 -5.41
N THR A 44 -8.39 2.22 -4.64
CA THR A 44 -7.03 1.99 -5.14
C THR A 44 -6.89 0.57 -5.70
N VAL A 45 -7.38 -0.42 -4.96
CA VAL A 45 -7.33 -1.82 -5.41
C VAL A 45 -8.17 -2.02 -6.67
N ARG A 46 -9.37 -1.45 -6.72
CA ARG A 46 -10.23 -1.57 -7.90
C ARG A 46 -9.60 -0.97 -9.15
N ARG A 47 -8.88 0.14 -9.01
CA ARG A 47 -8.30 0.84 -10.17
C ARG A 47 -6.98 0.24 -10.64
N HIS A 48 -6.14 -0.23 -9.72
CA HIS A 48 -4.75 -0.55 -10.03
C HIS A 48 -4.39 -2.02 -9.85
N PHE A 49 -5.22 -2.80 -9.19
CA PHE A 49 -4.91 -4.20 -8.86
C PHE A 49 -5.97 -5.19 -9.34
N ARG A 50 -6.85 -4.75 -10.23
CA ARG A 50 -7.90 -5.62 -10.77
C ARG A 50 -7.28 -6.87 -11.38
N SER A 51 -7.84 -8.02 -11.09
CA SER A 51 -7.41 -9.33 -11.56
C SER A 51 -6.06 -9.82 -11.02
N GLN A 52 -5.41 -9.05 -10.15
CA GLN A 52 -4.19 -9.52 -9.50
C GLN A 52 -4.53 -10.36 -8.27
N VAL A 53 -3.81 -11.47 -8.11
CA VAL A 53 -3.99 -12.41 -7.00
C VAL A 53 -2.79 -12.38 -6.07
N ASP A 54 -2.88 -13.09 -4.96
CA ASP A 54 -1.80 -13.16 -3.96
C ASP A 54 -1.39 -11.79 -3.43
N LEU A 55 -2.37 -10.95 -3.14
CA LEU A 55 -2.13 -9.63 -2.59
C LEU A 55 -2.21 -9.63 -1.07
N VAL A 56 -1.45 -8.72 -0.48
CA VAL A 56 -1.51 -8.42 0.95
C VAL A 56 -1.66 -6.92 1.15
N ILE A 57 -2.35 -6.56 2.23
CA ILE A 57 -2.45 -5.18 2.70
C ILE A 57 -1.40 -5.00 3.79
N VAL A 58 -0.51 -4.04 3.62
CA VAL A 58 0.49 -3.70 4.63
C VAL A 58 0.08 -2.41 5.31
N GLY A 59 -0.18 -2.47 6.61
CA GLY A 59 -0.41 -1.28 7.42
C GLY A 59 0.91 -0.65 7.82
N ILE A 60 1.00 0.67 7.78
CA ILE A 60 2.24 1.41 7.95
C ILE A 60 2.00 2.57 8.90
N ASP A 61 2.82 2.66 9.95
CA ASP A 61 2.78 3.77 10.89
C ASP A 61 3.50 4.99 10.30
N THR A 62 2.74 6.06 10.02
CA THR A 62 3.30 7.27 9.45
C THR A 62 4.38 7.91 10.31
N GLU A 63 4.31 7.75 11.62
CA GLU A 63 5.30 8.32 12.54
C GLU A 63 6.68 7.68 12.40
N ARG A 64 6.75 6.51 11.76
CA ARG A 64 8.02 5.80 11.53
C ARG A 64 8.62 6.05 10.16
N LEU A 65 8.00 6.92 9.35
CA LEU A 65 8.45 7.19 7.99
C LEU A 65 9.38 8.40 7.87
N GLY A 66 9.47 9.24 8.92
CA GLY A 66 10.32 10.43 8.90
C GLY A 66 9.79 11.50 7.96
N ASP A 67 10.70 12.31 7.42
CA ASP A 67 10.36 13.51 6.65
C ASP A 67 10.00 13.23 5.20
N GLY A 68 10.15 12.00 4.73
CA GLY A 68 9.88 11.65 3.33
C GLY A 68 8.40 11.53 2.97
N LEU A 69 7.52 11.48 3.97
CA LEU A 69 6.08 11.35 3.71
C LEU A 69 5.49 12.71 3.38
N ARG A 70 4.81 12.80 2.23
CA ARG A 70 4.15 14.01 1.76
C ARG A 70 2.71 13.68 1.39
N TRP A 71 1.81 14.60 1.67
CA TRP A 71 0.41 14.49 1.29
C TRP A 71 0.19 15.36 0.06
N GLU A 72 -0.12 14.73 -1.07
CA GLU A 72 -0.15 15.41 -2.35
C GLU A 72 -1.44 15.09 -3.10
N PRO A 73 -2.00 16.06 -3.86
CA PRO A 73 -3.19 15.79 -4.66
C PRO A 73 -2.92 14.71 -5.71
N SER A 74 -3.88 13.81 -5.86
CA SER A 74 -3.82 12.76 -6.87
C SER A 74 -5.24 12.53 -7.39
N ARG A 75 -5.64 11.29 -7.55
CA ARG A 75 -6.95 10.92 -8.10
C ARG A 75 -8.10 11.72 -7.49
N GLY A 76 -8.86 12.44 -8.34
CA GLY A 76 -10.00 13.24 -7.91
C GLY A 76 -9.67 14.48 -7.09
N GLY A 77 -8.39 14.84 -6.99
CA GLY A 77 -7.94 15.97 -6.19
C GLY A 77 -7.74 15.66 -4.72
N ASP A 78 -8.05 14.45 -4.27
CA ASP A 78 -7.82 14.04 -2.89
C ASP A 78 -6.32 13.96 -2.59
N LEU A 79 -5.97 14.23 -1.34
CA LEU A 79 -4.59 14.09 -0.88
C LEU A 79 -4.30 12.61 -0.61
N PHE A 80 -3.25 12.11 -1.25
CA PHE A 80 -2.73 10.77 -1.02
C PHE A 80 -1.36 10.86 -0.35
N PRO A 81 -1.04 9.91 0.54
CA PRO A 81 0.29 9.87 1.12
C PRO A 81 1.29 9.31 0.11
N HIS A 82 2.34 10.07 -0.14
CA HIS A 82 3.45 9.69 -1.04
C HIS A 82 4.74 9.67 -0.23
N LEU A 83 5.46 8.56 -0.28
CA LEU A 83 6.71 8.43 0.45
C LEU A 83 7.89 8.62 -0.51
N TYR A 84 8.66 9.66 -0.27
CA TYR A 84 9.90 9.93 -0.99
C TYR A 84 11.04 9.29 -0.21
N GLY A 85 11.50 8.14 -0.69
CA GLY A 85 12.50 7.34 -0.03
C GLY A 85 12.05 5.90 0.13
N SER A 86 12.82 5.13 0.86
CA SER A 86 12.53 3.71 1.12
C SER A 86 11.56 3.55 2.28
N LEU A 87 10.74 2.51 2.21
CA LEU A 87 9.83 2.13 3.27
C LEU A 87 10.50 1.06 4.13
N PRO A 88 10.86 1.37 5.39
CA PRO A 88 11.49 0.37 6.24
C PRO A 88 10.47 -0.66 6.70
N VAL A 89 10.88 -1.92 6.77
CA VAL A 89 10.00 -3.00 7.25
C VAL A 89 9.52 -2.75 8.68
N THR A 90 10.33 -2.04 9.48
CA THR A 90 10.00 -1.71 10.87
C THR A 90 8.83 -0.73 10.99
N ALA A 91 8.44 -0.06 9.91
CA ALA A 91 7.26 0.81 9.92
C ALA A 91 5.96 0.03 9.72
N ALA A 92 6.02 -1.24 9.33
CA ALA A 92 4.84 -2.06 9.13
C ALA A 92 4.19 -2.40 10.48
N THR A 93 2.87 -2.18 10.57
CA THR A 93 2.09 -2.43 11.78
C THR A 93 1.15 -3.62 11.62
N ALA A 94 0.83 -4.00 10.38
CA ALA A 94 -0.10 -5.08 10.10
C ALA A 94 0.19 -5.68 8.73
N LEU A 95 -0.10 -6.95 8.60
CA LEU A 95 -0.06 -7.68 7.34
C LEU A 95 -1.37 -8.45 7.23
N ILE A 96 -2.16 -8.15 6.20
CA ILE A 96 -3.51 -8.68 6.08
C ILE A 96 -3.67 -9.26 4.67
N ASP A 97 -4.16 -10.49 4.60
CA ASP A 97 -4.45 -11.12 3.32
C ASP A 97 -5.59 -10.39 2.60
N LEU A 98 -5.45 -10.24 1.29
CA LEU A 98 -6.48 -9.68 0.43
C LEU A 98 -6.83 -10.71 -0.65
N PRO A 99 -7.68 -11.69 -0.33
CA PRO A 99 -8.01 -12.75 -1.27
C PRO A 99 -8.94 -12.28 -2.38
N MET A 100 -8.88 -13.00 -3.49
CA MET A 100 -9.84 -12.84 -4.59
C MET A 100 -11.07 -13.68 -4.29
N GLY A 101 -12.25 -13.09 -4.41
CA GLY A 101 -13.50 -13.81 -4.29
C GLY A 101 -13.88 -14.55 -5.57
N PRO A 102 -14.90 -15.43 -5.50
CA PRO A 102 -15.35 -16.20 -6.67
C PRO A 102 -15.94 -15.33 -7.78
N ASP A 103 -16.33 -14.10 -7.46
CA ASP A 103 -16.87 -13.13 -8.42
C ASP A 103 -15.77 -12.33 -9.13
N GLY A 104 -14.50 -12.58 -8.83
CA GLY A 104 -13.38 -11.84 -9.40
C GLY A 104 -13.08 -10.53 -8.69
N GLU A 105 -13.76 -10.22 -7.59
CA GLU A 105 -13.51 -9.05 -6.78
C GLU A 105 -12.68 -9.41 -5.55
N HIS A 106 -11.79 -8.51 -5.14
CA HIS A 106 -11.02 -8.69 -3.92
C HIS A 106 -11.93 -8.59 -2.71
N GLN A 107 -11.71 -9.46 -1.72
CA GLN A 107 -12.52 -9.50 -0.51
C GLN A 107 -11.78 -8.85 0.65
N PHE A 108 -12.16 -7.62 0.96
CA PHE A 108 -11.61 -6.92 2.11
C PHE A 108 -12.20 -7.48 3.39
N PRO A 109 -11.38 -7.87 4.37
CA PRO A 109 -11.89 -8.27 5.68
C PRO A 109 -12.48 -7.07 6.41
N PRO A 110 -13.18 -7.29 7.53
CA PRO A 110 -13.61 -6.17 8.38
C PRO A 110 -12.42 -5.28 8.74
N GLY A 111 -12.60 -3.96 8.64
CA GLY A 111 -11.51 -3.03 8.90
C GLY A 111 -11.88 -1.59 8.61
N PRO A 112 -10.91 -0.67 8.77
CA PRO A 112 -11.15 0.77 8.67
C PRO A 112 -11.41 1.28 7.25
N TRP A 113 -11.29 0.44 6.25
CA TRP A 113 -11.50 0.79 4.84
C TRP A 113 -12.98 0.79 4.44
N HIS A 114 -13.85 0.26 5.24
CA HIS A 114 -15.30 0.26 4.99
C HIS A 114 -15.98 1.55 5.40
#